data_8213140a3fed3e5c94bc3340641ddfde
#
_entry.id   8213140a3fed3e5c94bc3340641ddfde
#
_cell.length_a   1.000
_cell.length_b   1.000
_cell.length_c   1.000
_cell.angle_alpha   90.00
_cell.angle_beta   90.00
_cell.angle_gamma   90.00
#
_symmetry.space_group_name_H-M   'P 1'
#
loop_
_entity.id
_entity.type
_entity.pdbx_description
1 polymer ?
#
loop_
_entity_poly.entity_id
_entity_poly.type
_entity_poly.pdbx_seq_one_letter_code
_entity_poly.pdbx_strand_id
1 'polypeptide(L)'
;SILYQQHPEYFVMDADGRPARLPTPGGGTNPSLGYALCPMADGAIASQVDFVNRAMNDWGFDGFKGDYVWSMPECYNPAHNHASPEESTEKQSEIYRVSYEAMVANDPNVFNLLCNCGTPQDYYSLPYMTQIATADPTSVDQTRRRVKAYKALMGDYFPVTADHNNIWYPSAVGTGSVLIEKRDLSGTAKEEYEKWLGIADTVQLQKGRFIGDLYSYGFDPYETYVVEKDGVMYYAFYKDGSKYSPTGYPDIELKGLDPNKMYRIVDYVNDRVVATNLMGDNAVFNTRFSDYLLVKAVEISEPDPEPVDPDYGFTSVDDRDEALIYTGTWHDDNNASFSEGTARYTNSTDASVVFSFTGTSIRWYGQRDTNFGTAEVYLDDELKTTGRRSRRMSF
;
A
#
# COMPACT_ATOMS: atom_id res chain seq x y z
N SER A 1 23.91 19.12 19.98
CA SER A 1 23.32 18.07 20.85
C SER A 1 24.13 18.01 22.16
N ILE A 2 23.53 17.51 23.21
CA ILE A 2 24.23 17.32 24.53
C ILE A 2 25.41 16.37 24.32
N LEU A 3 25.22 15.27 23.59
CA LEU A 3 26.29 14.30 23.31
C LEU A 3 27.49 14.96 22.62
N TYR A 4 27.28 15.87 21.66
CA TYR A 4 28.40 16.59 21.01
C TYR A 4 29.13 17.52 21.97
N GLN A 5 28.43 18.14 22.90
CA GLN A 5 29.07 19.03 23.92
C GLN A 5 29.94 18.24 24.90
N GLN A 6 29.55 17.00 25.20
CA GLN A 6 30.25 16.13 26.15
C GLN A 6 31.37 15.30 25.46
N HIS A 7 31.14 14.89 24.21
CA HIS A 7 31.97 13.97 23.48
C HIS A 7 32.14 14.41 22.01
N PRO A 8 32.77 15.57 21.74
CA PRO A 8 33.00 16.03 20.37
C PRO A 8 33.86 15.04 19.55
N GLU A 9 34.69 14.24 20.22
CA GLU A 9 35.56 13.22 19.65
C GLU A 9 34.81 12.03 19.04
N TYR A 10 33.50 11.89 19.25
CA TYR A 10 32.70 10.81 18.65
C TYR A 10 32.23 11.12 17.24
N PHE A 11 32.35 12.38 16.84
CA PHE A 11 31.68 12.87 15.65
C PHE A 11 32.62 12.99 14.44
N VAL A 12 32.00 12.82 13.25
CA VAL A 12 32.66 13.07 11.98
C VAL A 12 33.11 14.53 11.90
N MET A 13 34.34 14.76 11.50
CA MET A 13 34.89 16.08 11.17
C MET A 13 35.01 16.23 9.66
N ASP A 14 34.65 17.40 9.12
CA ASP A 14 34.92 17.77 7.73
C ASP A 14 36.40 18.13 7.53
N ALA A 15 36.79 18.39 6.28
CA ALA A 15 38.18 18.75 5.95
C ALA A 15 38.67 20.05 6.59
N ASP A 16 37.78 20.92 7.07
CA ASP A 16 38.10 22.14 7.79
C ASP A 16 38.16 21.93 9.33
N GLY A 17 37.99 20.70 9.79
CA GLY A 17 38.00 20.34 11.22
C GLY A 17 36.70 20.70 11.96
N ARG A 18 35.62 20.94 11.26
CA ARG A 18 34.31 21.22 11.85
C ARG A 18 33.46 19.97 11.92
N PRO A 19 32.52 19.84 12.90
CA PRO A 19 31.65 18.69 12.99
C PRO A 19 30.71 18.63 11.76
N ALA A 20 30.72 17.50 11.07
CA ALA A 20 29.91 17.27 9.89
C ALA A 20 28.46 16.86 10.28
N ARG A 21 27.50 17.33 9.50
CA ARG A 21 26.10 16.93 9.62
C ARG A 21 25.77 15.83 8.64
N LEU A 22 24.79 15.02 8.97
CA LEU A 22 24.21 14.09 7.98
C LEU A 22 23.69 14.88 6.77
N PRO A 23 24.04 14.49 5.55
CA PRO A 23 23.49 15.11 4.36
C PRO A 23 21.98 14.84 4.25
N THR A 24 21.25 15.72 3.58
CA THR A 24 19.87 15.47 3.20
C THR A 24 19.80 14.83 1.81
N PRO A 25 18.72 14.10 1.47
CA PRO A 25 18.49 13.66 0.10
C PRO A 25 18.57 14.86 -0.86
N GLY A 26 19.42 14.75 -1.91
CA GLY A 26 19.68 15.85 -2.83
C GLY A 26 20.89 16.72 -2.49
N GLY A 27 21.67 16.39 -1.45
CA GLY A 27 23.01 16.97 -1.20
C GLY A 27 23.05 18.23 -0.32
N GLY A 28 21.96 18.57 0.34
CA GLY A 28 21.94 19.67 1.35
C GLY A 28 22.27 19.19 2.75
N THR A 29 22.22 20.10 3.71
CA THR A 29 22.27 19.79 5.15
C THR A 29 21.02 20.33 5.85
N ASN A 30 20.47 19.58 6.79
CA ASN A 30 19.38 20.03 7.64
C ASN A 30 19.90 20.29 9.07
N PRO A 31 19.86 21.54 9.57
CA PRO A 31 20.32 21.85 10.92
C PRO A 31 19.59 21.09 12.05
N SER A 32 18.37 20.59 11.79
CA SER A 32 17.60 19.78 12.76
C SER A 32 18.16 18.37 12.91
N LEU A 33 18.81 17.82 11.88
CA LEU A 33 19.57 16.58 11.98
C LEU A 33 20.87 16.89 12.73
N GLY A 34 21.19 16.18 13.76
CA GLY A 34 22.40 16.37 14.54
C GLY A 34 23.69 16.26 13.71
N TYR A 35 24.80 16.17 14.39
CA TYR A 35 26.08 15.82 13.77
C TYR A 35 26.18 14.31 13.59
N ALA A 36 26.92 13.88 12.57
CA ALA A 36 27.12 12.46 12.26
C ALA A 36 28.11 11.82 13.25
N LEU A 37 27.74 10.70 13.82
CA LEU A 37 28.68 9.87 14.62
C LEU A 37 29.60 9.13 13.65
N CYS A 38 30.92 9.09 13.99
CA CYS A 38 31.84 8.32 13.18
C CYS A 38 31.83 6.84 13.57
N PRO A 39 31.58 5.91 12.65
CA PRO A 39 31.57 4.47 12.97
C PRO A 39 32.95 3.92 13.36
N MET A 40 34.02 4.69 13.10
CA MET A 40 35.40 4.34 13.43
C MET A 40 35.90 5.00 14.74
N ALA A 41 35.01 5.64 15.48
CA ALA A 41 35.28 6.17 16.81
C ALA A 41 34.73 5.21 17.88
N ASP A 42 35.60 4.56 18.64
CA ASP A 42 35.22 3.55 19.66
C ASP A 42 34.17 4.06 20.64
N GLY A 43 34.28 5.31 21.06
CA GLY A 43 33.30 5.95 21.94
C GLY A 43 31.94 6.18 21.30
N ALA A 44 31.86 6.44 19.99
CA ALA A 44 30.62 6.57 19.25
C ALA A 44 29.86 5.23 19.22
N ILE A 45 30.56 4.13 18.93
CA ILE A 45 30.00 2.77 18.93
C ILE A 45 29.48 2.40 20.32
N ALA A 46 30.30 2.62 21.37
CA ALA A 46 29.91 2.34 22.75
C ALA A 46 28.68 3.17 23.17
N SER A 47 28.62 4.45 22.80
CA SER A 47 27.47 5.31 23.12
C SER A 47 26.19 4.89 22.41
N GLN A 48 26.30 4.33 21.21
CA GLN A 48 25.14 3.81 20.49
C GLN A 48 24.58 2.55 21.14
N VAL A 49 25.45 1.61 21.57
CA VAL A 49 25.05 0.43 22.33
C VAL A 49 24.40 0.81 23.66
N ASP A 50 24.98 1.77 24.39
CA ASP A 50 24.41 2.29 25.64
C ASP A 50 23.04 2.92 25.44
N PHE A 51 22.86 3.70 24.36
CA PHE A 51 21.56 4.26 23.99
C PHE A 51 20.50 3.18 23.78
N VAL A 52 20.81 2.14 23.00
CA VAL A 52 19.90 1.01 22.77
C VAL A 52 19.53 0.30 24.07
N ASN A 53 20.53 0.01 24.90
CA ASN A 53 20.29 -0.66 26.18
C ASN A 53 19.40 0.15 27.12
N ARG A 54 19.62 1.46 27.21
CA ARG A 54 18.74 2.34 28.01
C ARG A 54 17.35 2.44 27.43
N ALA A 55 17.22 2.55 26.11
CA ALA A 55 15.91 2.64 25.46
C ALA A 55 15.07 1.37 25.72
N MET A 56 15.67 0.20 25.66
CA MET A 56 14.94 -1.05 25.90
C MET A 56 14.72 -1.34 27.39
N ASN A 57 15.76 -1.18 28.23
CA ASN A 57 15.69 -1.58 29.63
C ASN A 57 15.10 -0.52 30.55
N ASP A 58 15.44 0.79 30.32
CA ASP A 58 15.01 1.85 31.23
C ASP A 58 13.71 2.51 30.74
N TRP A 59 13.50 2.62 29.42
CA TRP A 59 12.34 3.27 28.84
C TRP A 59 11.27 2.30 28.32
N GLY A 60 11.58 1.00 28.23
CA GLY A 60 10.64 -0.05 27.89
C GLY A 60 10.21 -0.07 26.41
N PHE A 61 11.11 0.31 25.50
CA PHE A 61 10.84 0.17 24.07
C PHE A 61 11.09 -1.26 23.58
N ASP A 62 10.15 -1.79 22.78
CA ASP A 62 10.24 -3.14 22.19
C ASP A 62 10.88 -3.13 20.79
N GLY A 63 11.22 -1.96 20.25
CA GLY A 63 11.80 -1.84 18.92
C GLY A 63 12.10 -0.43 18.49
N PHE A 64 12.66 -0.32 17.30
CA PHE A 64 13.17 0.94 16.77
C PHE A 64 12.79 1.13 15.30
N LYS A 65 12.62 2.40 14.92
CA LYS A 65 12.71 2.84 13.54
C LYS A 65 13.96 3.71 13.41
N GLY A 66 15.00 3.19 12.73
CA GLY A 66 16.14 3.99 12.28
C GLY A 66 15.76 4.79 11.05
N ASP A 67 15.76 6.10 11.17
CA ASP A 67 15.45 7.00 10.07
C ASP A 67 16.71 7.63 9.51
N TYR A 68 16.68 8.17 8.29
CA TYR A 68 17.82 8.79 7.65
C TYR A 68 19.03 7.85 7.45
N VAL A 69 18.76 6.61 7.06
CA VAL A 69 19.78 5.55 6.89
C VAL A 69 20.34 5.58 5.46
N TRP A 70 21.09 6.61 5.12
CA TRP A 70 21.81 6.72 3.85
C TRP A 70 23.27 7.12 4.07
N SER A 71 23.92 7.76 3.11
CA SER A 71 25.34 8.04 3.17
C SER A 71 25.80 8.85 4.39
N MET A 72 26.83 8.36 5.06
CA MET A 72 27.62 9.05 6.06
C MET A 72 28.60 10.01 5.36
N PRO A 73 28.88 11.21 5.88
CA PRO A 73 29.97 12.05 5.35
C PRO A 73 31.34 11.46 5.66
N GLU A 74 32.31 11.73 4.79
CA GLU A 74 33.72 11.39 5.01
C GLU A 74 34.24 12.04 6.30
N CYS A 75 35.06 11.31 7.06
CA CYS A 75 35.60 11.76 8.33
C CYS A 75 37.09 12.11 8.24
N TYR A 76 37.44 13.36 8.42
CA TYR A 76 38.82 13.85 8.45
C TYR A 76 39.40 13.96 9.87
N ASN A 77 38.77 13.36 10.89
CA ASN A 77 39.28 13.39 12.25
C ASN A 77 40.47 12.43 12.41
N PRO A 78 41.70 12.96 12.67
CA PRO A 78 42.89 12.13 12.74
C PRO A 78 42.96 11.26 14.01
N ALA A 79 42.05 11.48 14.96
CA ALA A 79 41.99 10.69 16.20
C ALA A 79 41.17 9.40 16.04
N HIS A 80 40.51 9.20 14.89
CA HIS A 80 39.70 8.01 14.64
C HIS A 80 40.51 6.91 13.94
N ASN A 81 40.08 5.67 14.08
CA ASN A 81 40.80 4.46 13.62
C ASN A 81 40.57 4.14 12.14
N HIS A 82 40.40 5.15 11.26
CA HIS A 82 40.28 4.92 9.81
C HIS A 82 41.57 5.30 9.08
N ALA A 83 41.89 4.55 8.02
CA ALA A 83 43.08 4.78 7.21
C ALA A 83 42.89 5.92 6.20
N SER A 84 41.64 6.21 5.79
CA SER A 84 41.28 7.33 4.93
C SER A 84 39.92 7.91 5.33
N PRO A 85 39.61 9.15 4.94
CA PRO A 85 38.30 9.74 5.27
C PRO A 85 37.09 8.96 4.75
N GLU A 86 37.24 8.32 3.60
CA GLU A 86 36.17 7.54 2.91
C GLU A 86 35.82 6.27 3.69
N GLU A 87 36.77 5.68 4.45
CA GLU A 87 36.55 4.47 5.22
C GLU A 87 35.41 4.64 6.24
N SER A 88 35.20 5.85 6.76
CA SER A 88 34.06 6.14 7.65
C SER A 88 32.72 5.93 6.95
N THR A 89 32.63 6.25 5.65
CA THR A 89 31.43 6.03 4.83
C THR A 89 31.25 4.53 4.53
N GLU A 90 32.32 3.84 4.17
CA GLU A 90 32.30 2.39 3.92
C GLU A 90 31.89 1.57 5.15
N LYS A 91 32.24 2.06 6.34
CA LYS A 91 31.95 1.41 7.64
C LYS A 91 30.62 1.88 8.27
N GLN A 92 29.82 2.62 7.58
CA GLN A 92 28.52 3.12 8.09
C GLN A 92 27.65 1.99 8.68
N SER A 93 27.64 0.83 8.04
CA SER A 93 26.87 -0.35 8.49
C SER A 93 27.23 -0.84 9.89
N GLU A 94 28.43 -0.49 10.42
CA GLU A 94 28.85 -0.88 11.77
C GLU A 94 27.91 -0.26 12.85
N ILE A 95 27.42 0.95 12.65
CA ILE A 95 26.46 1.57 13.58
C ILE A 95 25.17 0.76 13.63
N TYR A 96 24.68 0.31 12.48
CA TYR A 96 23.45 -0.52 12.40
C TYR A 96 23.70 -1.92 12.99
N ARG A 97 24.86 -2.50 12.71
CA ARG A 97 25.25 -3.79 13.24
C ARG A 97 25.26 -3.79 14.78
N VAL A 98 26.02 -2.89 15.38
CA VAL A 98 26.14 -2.87 16.86
C VAL A 98 24.81 -2.51 17.54
N SER A 99 24.02 -1.63 16.93
CA SER A 99 22.68 -1.31 17.42
C SER A 99 21.78 -2.53 17.40
N TYR A 100 21.73 -3.24 16.26
CA TYR A 100 20.91 -4.43 16.10
C TYR A 100 21.35 -5.59 17.01
N GLU A 101 22.65 -5.83 17.12
CA GLU A 101 23.20 -6.83 18.04
C GLU A 101 22.84 -6.52 19.50
N ALA A 102 22.91 -5.25 19.91
CA ALA A 102 22.47 -4.83 21.24
C ALA A 102 20.95 -5.01 21.43
N MET A 103 20.13 -4.70 20.40
CA MET A 103 18.70 -4.95 20.45
C MET A 103 18.38 -6.44 20.63
N VAL A 104 18.98 -7.30 19.80
CA VAL A 104 18.77 -8.77 19.85
C VAL A 104 19.26 -9.38 21.16
N ALA A 105 20.32 -8.84 21.75
CA ALA A 105 20.81 -9.27 23.06
C ALA A 105 19.80 -8.98 24.19
N ASN A 106 19.01 -7.91 24.07
CA ASN A 106 17.95 -7.57 25.01
C ASN A 106 16.65 -8.34 24.73
N ASP A 107 16.24 -8.41 23.44
CA ASP A 107 15.08 -9.19 23.01
C ASP A 107 15.32 -9.80 21.62
N PRO A 108 15.36 -11.15 21.49
CA PRO A 108 15.54 -11.81 20.21
C PRO A 108 14.38 -11.58 19.21
N ASN A 109 13.22 -11.11 19.68
CA ASN A 109 12.06 -10.78 18.86
C ASN A 109 11.93 -9.27 18.57
N VAL A 110 12.98 -8.50 18.84
CA VAL A 110 12.97 -7.06 18.67
C VAL A 110 12.54 -6.65 17.26
N PHE A 111 11.73 -5.58 17.20
CA PHE A 111 11.39 -4.92 15.95
C PHE A 111 12.48 -3.90 15.60
N ASN A 112 13.08 -4.02 14.42
CA ASN A 112 13.99 -3.00 13.87
C ASN A 112 13.69 -2.72 12.42
N LEU A 113 13.18 -1.51 12.14
CA LEU A 113 12.88 -0.99 10.82
C LEU A 113 13.92 0.07 10.45
N LEU A 114 14.60 -0.09 9.32
CA LEU A 114 15.44 0.94 8.74
C LEU A 114 14.71 1.65 7.60
N CYS A 115 14.76 2.98 7.61
CA CYS A 115 14.17 3.84 6.60
C CYS A 115 15.25 4.69 5.93
N ASN A 116 15.44 4.47 4.65
CA ASN A 116 16.42 5.17 3.82
C ASN A 116 15.85 6.43 3.12
N CYS A 117 14.66 6.89 3.50
CA CYS A 117 14.08 8.19 3.13
C CYS A 117 14.16 8.51 1.61
N GLY A 118 13.70 7.58 0.77
CA GLY A 118 13.65 7.77 -0.69
C GLY A 118 14.93 7.42 -1.44
N THR A 119 16.03 7.09 -0.75
CA THR A 119 17.27 6.58 -1.38
C THR A 119 17.27 5.04 -1.47
N PRO A 120 18.10 4.43 -2.32
CA PRO A 120 18.33 2.99 -2.28
C PRO A 120 18.85 2.54 -0.91
N GLN A 121 18.41 1.36 -0.45
CA GLN A 121 18.94 0.76 0.77
C GLN A 121 20.38 0.32 0.56
N ASP A 122 21.25 0.63 1.51
CA ASP A 122 22.60 0.12 1.53
C ASP A 122 22.61 -1.41 1.74
N TYR A 123 23.31 -2.12 0.86
CA TYR A 123 23.41 -3.57 0.90
C TYR A 123 23.97 -4.10 2.23
N TYR A 124 24.97 -3.42 2.78
CA TYR A 124 25.65 -3.88 4.00
C TYR A 124 24.82 -3.70 5.28
N SER A 125 23.78 -2.87 5.25
CA SER A 125 22.85 -2.69 6.37
C SER A 125 21.67 -3.69 6.36
N LEU A 126 21.43 -4.39 5.24
CA LEU A 126 20.32 -5.35 5.10
C LEU A 126 20.26 -6.42 6.22
N PRO A 127 21.37 -7.01 6.70
CA PRO A 127 21.32 -8.01 7.74
C PRO A 127 20.85 -7.48 9.12
N TYR A 128 20.82 -6.18 9.30
CA TYR A 128 20.60 -5.54 10.60
C TYR A 128 19.21 -4.91 10.73
N MET A 129 18.22 -5.51 10.05
CA MET A 129 16.83 -5.10 10.13
C MET A 129 15.90 -6.31 10.16
N THR A 130 14.76 -6.19 10.81
CA THR A 130 13.68 -7.18 10.80
C THR A 130 12.57 -6.81 9.86
N GLN A 131 12.51 -5.56 9.42
CA GLN A 131 11.50 -5.01 8.54
C GLN A 131 12.05 -3.80 7.79
N ILE A 132 11.54 -3.51 6.60
CA ILE A 132 11.90 -2.34 5.81
C ILE A 132 10.65 -1.54 5.42
N ALA A 133 10.79 -0.21 5.38
CA ALA A 133 9.76 0.67 4.81
C ALA A 133 9.94 0.86 3.30
N THR A 134 8.87 1.13 2.57
CA THR A 134 8.94 1.50 1.16
C THR A 134 9.53 2.91 0.92
N ALA A 135 9.94 3.59 1.97
CA ALA A 135 10.81 4.76 2.02
C ALA A 135 10.40 5.92 1.08
N ASP A 136 9.53 6.79 1.57
CA ASP A 136 9.08 8.02 0.89
C ASP A 136 8.73 7.84 -0.61
N PRO A 137 7.80 6.96 -0.96
CA PRO A 137 7.40 6.80 -2.35
C PRO A 137 6.69 8.07 -2.86
N THR A 138 6.89 8.38 -4.13
CA THR A 138 6.26 9.55 -4.78
C THR A 138 4.92 9.22 -5.42
N SER A 139 4.55 7.94 -5.47
CA SER A 139 3.28 7.45 -6.02
C SER A 139 2.94 6.06 -5.46
N VAL A 140 1.67 5.69 -5.57
CA VAL A 140 1.21 4.37 -5.09
C VAL A 140 1.80 3.20 -5.86
N ASP A 141 2.02 3.35 -7.17
CA ASP A 141 2.69 2.33 -8.00
C ASP A 141 4.17 2.18 -7.64
N GLN A 142 4.85 3.26 -7.25
CA GLN A 142 6.22 3.19 -6.74
C GLN A 142 6.29 2.41 -5.44
N THR A 143 5.31 2.58 -4.53
CA THR A 143 5.20 1.78 -3.31
C THR A 143 5.15 0.29 -3.65
N ARG A 144 4.25 -0.13 -4.55
CA ARG A 144 4.10 -1.53 -4.95
C ARG A 144 5.38 -2.12 -5.58
N ARG A 145 6.02 -1.36 -6.47
CA ARG A 145 7.28 -1.80 -7.11
C ARG A 145 8.42 -1.94 -6.10
N ARG A 146 8.49 -1.07 -5.09
CA ARG A 146 9.47 -1.18 -4.00
C ARG A 146 9.22 -2.41 -3.13
N VAL A 147 7.96 -2.74 -2.83
CA VAL A 147 7.64 -4.01 -2.15
C VAL A 147 8.21 -5.19 -2.92
N LYS A 148 7.95 -5.27 -4.24
CA LYS A 148 8.50 -6.34 -5.09
C LYS A 148 10.02 -6.38 -5.06
N ALA A 149 10.69 -5.23 -5.15
CA ALA A 149 12.15 -5.14 -5.11
C ALA A 149 12.72 -5.61 -3.76
N TYR A 150 12.15 -5.18 -2.65
CA TYR A 150 12.61 -5.60 -1.33
C TYR A 150 12.35 -7.08 -1.05
N LYS A 151 11.22 -7.62 -1.50
CA LYS A 151 10.97 -9.07 -1.42
C LYS A 151 12.00 -9.86 -2.24
N ALA A 152 12.38 -9.38 -3.40
CA ALA A 152 13.44 -10.02 -4.21
C ALA A 152 14.82 -9.96 -3.55
N LEU A 153 15.14 -8.90 -2.79
CA LEU A 153 16.41 -8.75 -2.08
C LEU A 153 16.48 -9.52 -0.77
N MET A 154 15.39 -9.51 0.00
CA MET A 154 15.36 -9.98 1.40
C MET A 154 14.67 -11.32 1.55
N GLY A 155 13.98 -11.80 0.52
CA GLY A 155 13.21 -13.04 0.54
C GLY A 155 11.70 -12.84 0.60
N ASP A 156 10.98 -13.84 0.11
CA ASP A 156 9.53 -13.81 -0.13
C ASP A 156 8.68 -13.52 1.12
N TYR A 157 9.18 -13.87 2.29
CA TYR A 157 8.50 -13.69 3.58
C TYR A 157 8.92 -12.43 4.33
N PHE A 158 9.95 -11.72 3.86
CA PHE A 158 10.47 -10.57 4.60
C PHE A 158 9.41 -9.47 4.73
N PRO A 159 9.16 -8.94 5.94
CA PRO A 159 8.13 -7.92 6.14
C PRO A 159 8.51 -6.58 5.48
N VAL A 160 7.61 -6.05 4.67
CA VAL A 160 7.74 -4.72 4.08
C VAL A 160 6.58 -3.86 4.54
N THR A 161 6.87 -2.70 5.10
CA THR A 161 5.87 -1.72 5.52
C THR A 161 5.56 -0.78 4.36
N ALA A 162 4.28 -0.65 4.01
CA ALA A 162 3.84 0.41 3.12
C ALA A 162 4.01 1.76 3.83
N ASP A 163 4.82 2.64 3.26
CA ASP A 163 5.07 3.96 3.83
C ASP A 163 3.80 4.80 3.88
N HIS A 164 3.69 5.67 4.90
CA HIS A 164 2.58 6.60 5.05
C HIS A 164 2.51 7.67 3.94
N ASN A 165 3.63 7.93 3.24
CA ASN A 165 3.64 8.78 2.07
C ASN A 165 3.01 8.05 0.88
N ASN A 166 1.99 8.67 0.27
CA ASN A 166 1.21 8.05 -0.80
C ASN A 166 0.64 6.67 -0.42
N ILE A 167 0.24 6.51 0.86
CA ILE A 167 -0.43 5.28 1.27
C ILE A 167 -1.77 5.15 0.57
N TRP A 168 -2.01 3.97 0.04
CA TRP A 168 -3.27 3.53 -0.49
C TRP A 168 -3.53 2.11 0.00
N TYR A 169 -4.50 1.96 0.87
CA TYR A 169 -4.74 0.70 1.59
C TYR A 169 -4.93 -0.52 0.68
N PRO A 170 -5.65 -0.43 -0.47
CA PRO A 170 -5.71 -1.54 -1.43
C PRO A 170 -4.34 -2.01 -1.91
N SER A 171 -3.38 -1.08 -2.14
CA SER A 171 -2.00 -1.44 -2.50
C SER A 171 -1.30 -2.17 -1.38
N ALA A 172 -1.38 -1.66 -0.15
CA ALA A 172 -0.70 -2.24 0.98
C ALA A 172 -1.22 -3.67 1.27
N VAL A 173 -2.54 -3.85 1.32
CA VAL A 173 -3.15 -5.17 1.55
C VAL A 173 -2.85 -6.12 0.39
N GLY A 174 -3.06 -5.69 -0.86
CA GLY A 174 -2.89 -6.55 -2.03
C GLY A 174 -1.46 -6.99 -2.30
N THR A 175 -0.46 -6.22 -1.85
CA THR A 175 0.97 -6.60 -1.94
C THR A 175 1.47 -7.39 -0.72
N GLY A 176 0.63 -7.62 0.28
CA GLY A 176 1.03 -8.24 1.53
C GLY A 176 1.99 -7.36 2.34
N SER A 177 1.81 -6.04 2.28
CA SER A 177 2.59 -5.10 3.09
C SER A 177 1.95 -4.89 4.46
N VAL A 178 2.78 -4.56 5.44
CA VAL A 178 2.30 -4.12 6.75
C VAL A 178 1.70 -2.72 6.60
N LEU A 179 0.47 -2.54 7.09
CA LEU A 179 -0.19 -1.24 7.11
C LEU A 179 0.45 -0.33 8.15
N ILE A 180 0.69 0.92 7.76
CA ILE A 180 1.09 1.98 8.67
C ILE A 180 0.25 3.23 8.40
N GLU A 181 -0.20 3.90 9.44
CA GLU A 181 -0.89 5.18 9.34
C GLU A 181 -0.37 6.11 10.43
N LYS A 182 0.01 7.33 10.06
CA LYS A 182 0.53 8.32 11.02
C LYS A 182 -0.41 9.52 11.24
N ARG A 183 -1.45 9.63 10.42
CA ARG A 183 -2.38 10.75 10.50
C ARG A 183 -3.28 10.59 11.72
N ASP A 184 -3.70 11.70 12.30
CA ASP A 184 -4.81 11.71 13.23
C ASP A 184 -6.10 11.44 12.46
N LEU A 185 -6.62 10.22 12.58
CA LEU A 185 -7.76 9.75 11.82
C LEU A 185 -9.06 10.12 12.54
N SER A 186 -9.96 10.76 11.81
CA SER A 186 -11.31 11.06 12.26
C SER A 186 -12.33 10.92 11.13
N GLY A 187 -13.60 10.73 11.48
CA GLY A 187 -14.69 10.62 10.51
C GLY A 187 -14.44 9.50 9.48
N THR A 188 -14.75 9.77 8.23
CA THR A 188 -14.66 8.80 7.13
C THR A 188 -13.26 8.25 6.88
N ALA A 189 -12.21 9.01 7.19
CA ALA A 189 -10.84 8.54 7.05
C ALA A 189 -10.51 7.43 8.08
N LYS A 190 -11.05 7.56 9.31
CA LYS A 190 -10.95 6.53 10.34
C LYS A 190 -11.73 5.28 9.95
N GLU A 191 -12.97 5.43 9.49
CA GLU A 191 -13.81 4.31 9.04
C GLU A 191 -13.15 3.54 7.88
N GLU A 192 -12.54 4.25 6.92
CA GLU A 192 -11.80 3.62 5.83
C GLU A 192 -10.59 2.85 6.34
N TYR A 193 -9.79 3.44 7.21
CA TYR A 193 -8.64 2.76 7.81
C TYR A 193 -9.06 1.51 8.59
N GLU A 194 -10.07 1.62 9.45
CA GLU A 194 -10.58 0.49 10.24
C GLU A 194 -11.09 -0.65 9.34
N LYS A 195 -11.80 -0.31 8.24
CA LYS A 195 -12.19 -1.29 7.22
C LYS A 195 -11.00 -2.05 6.67
N TRP A 196 -9.96 -1.34 6.23
CA TRP A 196 -8.79 -1.96 5.61
C TRP A 196 -7.91 -2.71 6.62
N LEU A 197 -7.84 -2.22 7.85
CA LEU A 197 -7.19 -2.94 8.94
C LEU A 197 -7.90 -4.27 9.23
N GLY A 198 -9.23 -4.27 9.28
CA GLY A 198 -10.04 -5.50 9.46
C GLY A 198 -9.83 -6.50 8.32
N ILE A 199 -9.71 -6.04 7.06
CA ILE A 199 -9.37 -6.90 5.93
C ILE A 199 -7.95 -7.46 6.10
N ALA A 200 -6.96 -6.61 6.39
CA ALA A 200 -5.57 -7.02 6.59
C ALA A 200 -5.42 -8.05 7.73
N ASP A 201 -6.12 -7.86 8.82
CA ASP A 201 -6.15 -8.77 9.97
C ASP A 201 -6.80 -10.12 9.62
N THR A 202 -7.80 -10.10 8.73
CA THR A 202 -8.47 -11.32 8.28
C THR A 202 -7.60 -12.15 7.33
N VAL A 203 -7.01 -11.52 6.32
CA VAL A 203 -6.24 -12.22 5.29
C VAL A 203 -4.78 -12.43 5.67
N GLN A 204 -4.20 -11.58 6.49
CA GLN A 204 -2.83 -11.61 7.01
C GLN A 204 -1.75 -11.84 5.94
N LEU A 205 -1.91 -11.23 4.76
CA LEU A 205 -1.01 -11.44 3.62
C LEU A 205 0.44 -11.01 3.89
N GLN A 206 0.68 -10.13 4.86
CA GLN A 206 2.03 -9.76 5.31
C GLN A 206 2.81 -10.95 5.91
N LYS A 207 2.13 -12.03 6.28
CA LYS A 207 2.73 -13.29 6.74
C LYS A 207 2.83 -14.36 5.65
N GLY A 208 2.31 -14.07 4.46
CA GLY A 208 2.33 -14.96 3.30
C GLY A 208 3.64 -14.91 2.52
N ARG A 209 3.80 -15.85 1.61
CA ARG A 209 4.88 -15.88 0.64
C ARG A 209 4.56 -15.02 -0.57
N PHE A 210 5.35 -14.02 -0.82
CA PHE A 210 5.24 -13.19 -2.01
C PHE A 210 5.77 -13.95 -3.24
N ILE A 211 5.01 -13.96 -4.35
CA ILE A 211 5.41 -14.65 -5.58
C ILE A 211 5.67 -13.60 -6.66
N GLY A 212 6.94 -13.26 -6.87
CA GLY A 212 7.35 -12.10 -7.66
C GLY A 212 7.51 -12.33 -9.16
N ASP A 213 7.48 -13.57 -9.66
CA ASP A 213 7.87 -13.99 -11.00
C ASP A 213 6.70 -14.39 -11.93
N LEU A 214 5.48 -14.49 -11.41
CA LEU A 214 4.32 -14.91 -12.22
C LEU A 214 3.86 -13.84 -13.23
N TYR A 215 4.03 -12.56 -12.90
CA TYR A 215 3.60 -11.45 -13.75
C TYR A 215 4.73 -10.44 -13.97
N SER A 216 4.82 -9.94 -15.20
CA SER A 216 5.82 -8.97 -15.61
C SER A 216 5.19 -7.60 -15.82
N TYR A 217 5.62 -6.61 -15.02
CA TYR A 217 5.19 -5.22 -15.17
C TYR A 217 5.48 -4.71 -16.58
N GLY A 218 4.47 -4.16 -17.24
CA GLY A 218 4.58 -3.63 -18.60
C GLY A 218 4.35 -4.65 -19.72
N PHE A 219 4.16 -5.94 -19.40
CA PHE A 219 3.91 -7.01 -20.38
C PHE A 219 2.57 -7.70 -20.14
N ASP A 220 2.19 -7.90 -18.89
CA ASP A 220 0.86 -8.42 -18.56
C ASP A 220 -0.20 -7.32 -18.63
N PRO A 221 -1.49 -7.63 -18.89
CA PRO A 221 -2.55 -6.63 -19.06
C PRO A 221 -2.75 -5.71 -17.86
N TYR A 222 -2.51 -6.19 -16.64
CA TYR A 222 -2.63 -5.44 -15.40
C TYR A 222 -1.32 -5.45 -14.63
N GLU A 223 -1.06 -4.38 -13.87
CA GLU A 223 -0.06 -4.44 -12.81
C GLU A 223 -0.55 -5.41 -11.73
N THR A 224 0.16 -6.53 -11.54
CA THR A 224 -0.32 -7.66 -10.75
C THR A 224 0.71 -8.10 -9.72
N TYR A 225 0.22 -8.41 -8.52
CA TYR A 225 0.99 -8.95 -7.41
C TYR A 225 0.32 -10.20 -6.85
N VAL A 226 1.11 -11.15 -6.37
CA VAL A 226 0.61 -12.43 -5.87
C VAL A 226 1.24 -12.75 -4.52
N VAL A 227 0.38 -13.20 -3.59
CA VAL A 227 0.81 -13.72 -2.29
C VAL A 227 0.13 -15.07 -2.07
N GLU A 228 0.91 -16.08 -1.72
CA GLU A 228 0.39 -17.36 -1.25
C GLU A 228 0.33 -17.34 0.28
N LYS A 229 -0.83 -17.69 0.84
CA LYS A 229 -1.02 -17.77 2.29
C LYS A 229 -1.87 -18.98 2.65
N ASP A 230 -1.33 -19.86 3.47
CA ASP A 230 -1.99 -21.09 3.94
C ASP A 230 -2.55 -21.96 2.80
N GLY A 231 -1.81 -22.06 1.68
CA GLY A 231 -2.19 -22.82 0.49
C GLY A 231 -3.21 -22.13 -0.42
N VAL A 232 -3.59 -20.89 -0.11
CA VAL A 232 -4.49 -20.08 -0.93
C VAL A 232 -3.69 -19.02 -1.68
N MET A 233 -3.96 -18.87 -2.98
CA MET A 233 -3.36 -17.85 -3.83
C MET A 233 -4.22 -16.58 -3.80
N TYR A 234 -3.60 -15.46 -3.47
CA TYR A 234 -4.20 -14.13 -3.46
C TYR A 234 -3.58 -13.28 -4.55
N TYR A 235 -4.42 -12.64 -5.35
CA TYR A 235 -4.02 -11.82 -6.50
C TYR A 235 -4.52 -10.40 -6.33
N ALA A 236 -3.68 -9.44 -6.67
CA ALA A 236 -4.00 -8.03 -6.67
C ALA A 236 -3.74 -7.42 -8.05
N PHE A 237 -4.78 -6.95 -8.72
CA PHE A 237 -4.75 -6.31 -10.03
C PHE A 237 -5.05 -4.83 -9.90
N TYR A 238 -4.27 -3.97 -10.58
CA TYR A 238 -4.38 -2.51 -10.46
C TYR A 238 -4.55 -1.82 -11.81
N LYS A 239 -5.43 -0.79 -11.81
CA LYS A 239 -5.70 0.16 -12.90
C LYS A 239 -5.67 1.62 -12.43
N ASP A 240 -5.07 1.92 -11.31
CA ASP A 240 -5.14 3.18 -10.57
C ASP A 240 -4.36 4.35 -11.17
N GLY A 241 -4.29 4.45 -12.49
CA GLY A 241 -3.54 5.51 -13.16
C GLY A 241 -2.02 5.28 -13.14
N SER A 242 -1.57 4.07 -12.80
CA SER A 242 -0.20 3.67 -13.05
C SER A 242 0.12 3.88 -14.53
N LYS A 243 1.38 4.15 -14.86
CA LYS A 243 1.83 4.27 -16.26
C LYS A 243 1.48 3.04 -17.11
N TYR A 244 1.05 1.99 -16.45
CA TYR A 244 0.66 0.71 -17.00
C TYR A 244 -0.78 0.38 -16.58
N SER A 245 -1.73 1.01 -17.25
CA SER A 245 -3.14 0.75 -17.09
C SER A 245 -3.74 0.35 -18.44
N PRO A 246 -4.35 -0.83 -18.57
CA PRO A 246 -4.90 -1.26 -19.84
C PRO A 246 -6.10 -0.41 -20.25
N THR A 247 -6.29 -0.26 -21.55
CA THR A 247 -7.54 0.28 -22.10
C THR A 247 -8.62 -0.80 -22.05
N GLY A 248 -9.78 -0.46 -21.54
CA GLY A 248 -10.90 -1.42 -21.41
C GLY A 248 -10.71 -2.40 -20.24
N TYR A 249 -11.22 -3.60 -20.43
CA TYR A 249 -11.22 -4.68 -19.46
C TYR A 249 -10.74 -5.98 -20.12
N PRO A 250 -9.42 -6.15 -20.34
CA PRO A 250 -8.89 -7.40 -20.85
C PRO A 250 -9.16 -8.54 -19.87
N ASP A 251 -9.17 -9.76 -20.40
CA ASP A 251 -9.30 -10.95 -19.59
C ASP A 251 -8.19 -11.03 -18.53
N ILE A 252 -8.56 -11.58 -17.39
CA ILE A 252 -7.68 -11.79 -16.24
C ILE A 252 -7.31 -13.27 -16.22
N GLU A 253 -6.02 -13.56 -16.37
CA GLU A 253 -5.45 -14.90 -16.21
C GLU A 253 -4.84 -15.02 -14.80
N LEU A 254 -5.22 -16.06 -14.05
CA LEU A 254 -4.62 -16.38 -12.74
C LEU A 254 -3.49 -17.38 -12.91
N LYS A 255 -2.26 -16.90 -12.89
CA LYS A 255 -1.06 -17.72 -13.07
C LYS A 255 -0.64 -18.39 -11.76
N GLY A 256 -0.06 -19.58 -11.85
CA GLY A 256 0.54 -20.29 -10.70
C GLY A 256 -0.41 -21.16 -9.90
N LEU A 257 -1.64 -21.37 -10.36
CA LEU A 257 -2.56 -22.34 -9.78
C LEU A 257 -2.19 -23.77 -10.15
N ASP A 258 -2.62 -24.76 -9.36
CA ASP A 258 -2.45 -26.18 -9.70
C ASP A 258 -3.32 -26.52 -10.93
N PRO A 259 -2.72 -26.99 -12.04
CA PRO A 259 -3.46 -27.24 -13.28
C PRO A 259 -4.55 -28.29 -13.16
N ASN A 260 -4.49 -29.18 -12.16
CA ASN A 260 -5.42 -30.28 -11.96
C ASN A 260 -6.56 -29.96 -11.00
N LYS A 261 -6.60 -28.74 -10.47
CA LYS A 261 -7.58 -28.31 -9.48
C LYS A 261 -8.56 -27.30 -10.05
N MET A 262 -9.75 -27.31 -9.51
CA MET A 262 -10.82 -26.36 -9.86
C MET A 262 -10.93 -25.29 -8.78
N TYR A 263 -11.21 -24.05 -9.18
CA TYR A 263 -11.21 -22.90 -8.31
C TYR A 263 -12.45 -22.03 -8.43
N ARG A 264 -12.86 -21.51 -7.27
CA ARG A 264 -13.78 -20.38 -7.12
C ARG A 264 -12.95 -19.15 -6.84
N ILE A 265 -13.21 -18.05 -7.55
CA ILE A 265 -12.51 -16.79 -7.41
C ILE A 265 -13.37 -15.81 -6.62
N VAL A 266 -12.85 -15.36 -5.50
CA VAL A 266 -13.58 -14.50 -4.54
C VAL A 266 -12.88 -13.16 -4.41
N ASP A 267 -13.60 -12.07 -4.69
CA ASP A 267 -13.22 -10.73 -4.29
C ASP A 267 -13.32 -10.64 -2.76
N TYR A 268 -12.18 -10.70 -2.07
CA TYR A 268 -12.15 -10.79 -0.63
C TYR A 268 -12.36 -9.45 0.09
N VAL A 269 -12.42 -8.35 -0.66
CA VAL A 269 -12.75 -7.02 -0.11
C VAL A 269 -14.26 -6.85 0.01
N ASN A 270 -15.02 -7.41 -0.96
CA ASN A 270 -16.46 -7.26 -1.06
C ASN A 270 -17.21 -8.57 -0.75
N ASP A 271 -16.48 -9.63 -0.38
CA ASP A 271 -17.01 -10.99 -0.14
C ASP A 271 -17.91 -11.48 -1.28
N ARG A 272 -17.41 -11.36 -2.53
CA ARG A 272 -18.19 -11.64 -3.74
C ARG A 272 -17.47 -12.66 -4.62
N VAL A 273 -18.17 -13.69 -5.06
CA VAL A 273 -17.69 -14.61 -6.10
C VAL A 273 -17.68 -13.84 -7.44
N VAL A 274 -16.53 -13.78 -8.10
CA VAL A 274 -16.36 -13.08 -9.39
C VAL A 274 -16.22 -14.07 -10.56
N ALA A 275 -15.80 -15.30 -10.27
CA ALA A 275 -15.78 -16.42 -11.22
C ALA A 275 -15.79 -17.73 -10.44
N THR A 276 -16.24 -18.81 -11.06
CA THR A 276 -16.20 -20.15 -10.47
C THR A 276 -15.93 -21.21 -11.55
N ASN A 277 -15.66 -22.44 -11.10
CA ASN A 277 -15.43 -23.60 -11.98
C ASN A 277 -14.23 -23.41 -12.92
N LEU A 278 -13.24 -22.59 -12.53
CA LEU A 278 -12.04 -22.38 -13.34
C LEU A 278 -11.01 -23.48 -13.04
N MET A 279 -10.55 -24.17 -14.07
CA MET A 279 -9.42 -25.10 -13.96
C MET A 279 -8.12 -24.32 -13.90
N GLY A 280 -7.18 -24.76 -13.06
CA GLY A 280 -5.93 -24.02 -12.81
C GLY A 280 -5.01 -23.90 -14.02
N ASP A 281 -5.12 -24.78 -15.02
CA ASP A 281 -4.41 -24.70 -16.30
C ASP A 281 -5.01 -23.68 -17.28
N ASN A 282 -6.24 -23.23 -17.03
CA ASN A 282 -6.96 -22.23 -17.83
C ASN A 282 -7.84 -21.32 -16.95
N ALA A 283 -7.27 -20.79 -15.88
CA ALA A 283 -7.99 -19.93 -14.95
C ALA A 283 -8.10 -18.50 -15.49
N VAL A 284 -8.95 -18.32 -16.50
CA VAL A 284 -9.19 -17.05 -17.18
C VAL A 284 -10.64 -16.62 -16.97
N PHE A 285 -10.83 -15.35 -16.61
CA PHE A 285 -12.17 -14.75 -16.45
C PHE A 285 -12.15 -13.25 -16.81
N ASN A 286 -13.32 -12.67 -17.00
CA ASN A 286 -13.49 -11.24 -17.24
C ASN A 286 -14.36 -10.63 -16.15
N THR A 287 -13.96 -9.47 -15.66
CA THR A 287 -14.76 -8.66 -14.74
C THR A 287 -14.37 -7.19 -14.83
N ARG A 288 -15.32 -6.34 -14.47
CA ARG A 288 -15.08 -4.88 -14.48
C ARG A 288 -14.70 -4.39 -13.08
N PHE A 289 -13.67 -3.57 -13.01
CA PHE A 289 -13.27 -2.85 -11.80
C PHE A 289 -12.63 -1.51 -12.17
N SER A 290 -12.70 -0.52 -11.28
CA SER A 290 -12.18 0.83 -11.56
C SER A 290 -10.68 0.92 -11.32
N ASP A 291 -10.24 0.75 -10.08
CA ASP A 291 -8.89 1.06 -9.65
C ASP A 291 -8.10 -0.18 -9.25
N TYR A 292 -8.77 -1.15 -8.61
CA TYR A 292 -8.17 -2.39 -8.16
C TYR A 292 -9.18 -3.54 -8.11
N LEU A 293 -8.66 -4.76 -8.19
CA LEU A 293 -9.38 -5.99 -7.92
C LEU A 293 -8.49 -6.88 -7.04
N LEU A 294 -8.97 -7.21 -5.85
CA LEU A 294 -8.26 -8.06 -4.89
C LEU A 294 -9.02 -9.38 -4.73
N VAL A 295 -8.48 -10.47 -5.26
CA VAL A 295 -9.15 -11.77 -5.27
C VAL A 295 -8.30 -12.87 -4.66
N LYS A 296 -8.97 -13.92 -4.19
CA LYS A 296 -8.36 -15.19 -3.79
C LYS A 296 -8.93 -16.32 -4.62
N ALA A 297 -8.09 -17.30 -4.95
CA ALA A 297 -8.48 -18.54 -5.59
C ALA A 297 -8.71 -19.61 -4.52
N VAL A 298 -9.96 -20.02 -4.34
CA VAL A 298 -10.36 -21.07 -3.38
C VAL A 298 -10.59 -22.36 -4.14
N GLU A 299 -9.85 -23.40 -3.78
CA GLU A 299 -10.04 -24.73 -4.36
C GLU A 299 -11.44 -25.27 -4.05
N ILE A 300 -12.09 -25.85 -5.05
CA ILE A 300 -13.38 -26.53 -4.93
C ILE A 300 -13.28 -27.94 -5.49
N SER A 301 -13.90 -28.91 -4.81
CA SER A 301 -13.88 -30.32 -5.23
C SER A 301 -15.01 -30.69 -6.17
N GLU A 302 -16.09 -29.93 -6.16
CA GLU A 302 -17.27 -30.10 -7.03
C GLU A 302 -17.62 -28.75 -7.66
N PRO A 303 -18.16 -28.74 -8.89
CA PRO A 303 -18.57 -27.50 -9.52
C PRO A 303 -19.60 -26.75 -8.69
N ASP A 304 -19.34 -25.48 -8.47
CA ASP A 304 -20.34 -24.57 -7.93
C ASP A 304 -21.44 -24.32 -8.97
N PRO A 305 -22.65 -24.00 -8.53
CA PRO A 305 -23.59 -23.32 -9.42
C PRO A 305 -22.89 -22.04 -9.93
N GLU A 306 -23.03 -21.78 -11.23
CA GLU A 306 -22.48 -20.56 -11.83
C GLU A 306 -22.83 -19.37 -10.95
N PRO A 307 -21.86 -18.45 -10.67
CA PRO A 307 -22.20 -17.27 -9.93
C PRO A 307 -23.29 -16.56 -10.71
N VAL A 308 -24.40 -16.35 -10.09
CA VAL A 308 -25.37 -15.42 -10.64
C VAL A 308 -24.62 -14.10 -10.72
N ASP A 309 -24.25 -13.68 -11.93
CA ASP A 309 -23.71 -12.33 -12.15
C ASP A 309 -24.58 -11.41 -11.32
N PRO A 310 -24.03 -10.62 -10.39
CA PRO A 310 -24.84 -9.70 -9.60
C PRO A 310 -25.62 -8.73 -10.51
N ASP A 311 -25.23 -8.61 -11.76
CA ASP A 311 -25.95 -7.91 -12.81
C ASP A 311 -26.75 -8.87 -13.73
N TYR A 312 -26.68 -10.21 -13.54
CA TYR A 312 -27.49 -11.17 -14.27
C TYR A 312 -28.96 -11.01 -13.90
N GLY A 313 -29.77 -10.77 -14.90
CA GLY A 313 -31.20 -10.50 -14.72
C GLY A 313 -31.52 -9.00 -14.50
N PHE A 314 -30.52 -8.13 -14.42
CA PHE A 314 -30.74 -6.69 -14.46
C PHE A 314 -30.85 -6.23 -15.92
N THR A 315 -31.92 -5.53 -16.22
CA THR A 315 -32.02 -4.73 -17.43
C THR A 315 -31.38 -3.37 -17.15
N SER A 316 -30.38 -3.01 -17.92
CA SER A 316 -29.77 -1.67 -17.82
C SER A 316 -30.68 -0.65 -18.47
N VAL A 317 -30.91 0.45 -17.78
CA VAL A 317 -31.65 1.62 -18.26
C VAL A 317 -30.70 2.81 -18.21
N ASP A 318 -30.44 3.43 -19.35
CA ASP A 318 -29.56 4.58 -19.45
C ASP A 318 -30.30 5.88 -19.07
N ASP A 319 -29.56 6.95 -18.78
CA ASP A 319 -30.11 8.24 -18.34
C ASP A 319 -31.02 8.93 -19.37
N ARG A 320 -31.00 8.50 -20.62
CA ARG A 320 -31.87 8.99 -21.72
C ARG A 320 -33.02 8.06 -22.08
N ASP A 321 -33.17 6.96 -21.36
CA ASP A 321 -34.24 5.98 -21.62
C ASP A 321 -35.62 6.60 -21.32
N GLU A 322 -36.60 6.30 -22.19
CA GLU A 322 -37.98 6.77 -22.07
C GLU A 322 -38.72 6.28 -20.82
N ALA A 323 -38.21 5.19 -20.20
CA ALA A 323 -38.72 4.68 -18.93
C ALA A 323 -38.40 5.59 -17.73
N LEU A 324 -37.48 6.55 -17.87
CA LEU A 324 -37.13 7.53 -16.85
C LEU A 324 -37.94 8.82 -17.00
N ILE A 325 -38.76 9.10 -16.01
CA ILE A 325 -39.61 10.32 -16.01
C ILE A 325 -38.90 11.38 -15.17
N TYR A 326 -38.41 12.41 -15.87
CA TYR A 326 -37.72 13.54 -15.27
C TYR A 326 -38.71 14.71 -15.01
N THR A 327 -38.64 15.27 -13.79
CA THR A 327 -39.41 16.47 -13.41
C THR A 327 -38.43 17.56 -12.95
N GLY A 328 -38.70 18.79 -13.28
CA GLY A 328 -37.84 19.94 -13.00
C GLY A 328 -36.77 20.17 -14.07
N THR A 329 -35.75 20.96 -13.75
CA THR A 329 -34.70 21.31 -14.72
C THR A 329 -33.53 20.34 -14.62
N TRP A 330 -33.24 19.68 -15.74
CA TRP A 330 -32.14 18.76 -15.90
C TRP A 330 -31.22 19.19 -17.05
N HIS A 331 -29.93 18.87 -16.93
CA HIS A 331 -28.90 19.19 -17.91
C HIS A 331 -28.23 17.90 -18.36
N ASP A 332 -27.85 17.83 -19.62
CA ASP A 332 -27.09 16.73 -20.18
C ASP A 332 -25.57 16.99 -20.03
N ASP A 333 -24.84 15.98 -19.62
CA ASP A 333 -23.37 15.93 -19.67
C ASP A 333 -22.95 14.83 -20.64
N ASN A 334 -22.04 15.14 -21.57
CA ASN A 334 -21.56 14.21 -22.58
C ASN A 334 -20.09 13.94 -22.34
N ASN A 335 -19.78 12.74 -21.85
CA ASN A 335 -18.43 12.32 -21.57
C ASN A 335 -18.29 10.82 -21.81
N ALA A 336 -17.28 10.41 -22.58
CA ALA A 336 -17.03 9.01 -22.92
C ALA A 336 -16.76 8.11 -21.70
N SER A 337 -16.56 8.66 -20.51
CA SER A 337 -16.42 7.91 -19.26
C SER A 337 -17.77 7.50 -18.65
N PHE A 338 -18.89 8.04 -19.12
CA PHE A 338 -20.22 7.67 -18.67
C PHE A 338 -20.77 6.45 -19.45
N SER A 339 -21.80 5.80 -18.90
CA SER A 339 -22.55 4.78 -19.63
C SER A 339 -23.12 5.41 -20.90
N GLU A 340 -22.98 4.73 -22.04
CA GLU A 340 -23.40 5.25 -23.35
C GLU A 340 -22.91 6.67 -23.68
N GLY A 341 -21.90 7.17 -22.93
CA GLY A 341 -21.27 8.47 -23.15
C GLY A 341 -22.06 9.66 -22.60
N THR A 342 -23.07 9.43 -21.78
CA THR A 342 -23.97 10.49 -21.29
C THR A 342 -24.26 10.37 -19.81
N ALA A 343 -24.62 11.51 -19.18
CA ALA A 343 -25.22 11.57 -17.85
C ALA A 343 -26.14 12.78 -17.73
N ARG A 344 -27.20 12.68 -16.95
CA ARG A 344 -28.06 13.80 -16.59
C ARG A 344 -27.81 14.25 -15.17
N TYR A 345 -27.73 15.56 -14.97
CA TYR A 345 -27.58 16.18 -13.66
C TYR A 345 -28.54 17.36 -13.48
N THR A 346 -28.77 17.73 -12.23
CA THR A 346 -29.60 18.90 -11.89
C THR A 346 -28.96 19.66 -10.73
N ASN A 347 -29.15 20.99 -10.75
CA ASN A 347 -28.86 21.91 -9.64
C ASN A 347 -30.15 22.41 -8.97
N SER A 348 -31.31 21.91 -9.37
CA SER A 348 -32.61 22.28 -8.81
C SER A 348 -32.97 21.39 -7.64
N THR A 349 -33.41 22.00 -6.53
CA THR A 349 -33.84 21.27 -5.33
C THR A 349 -35.15 20.52 -5.51
N ASP A 350 -35.97 20.93 -6.50
CA ASP A 350 -37.29 20.33 -6.74
C ASP A 350 -37.27 19.35 -7.93
N ALA A 351 -36.10 19.03 -8.45
CA ALA A 351 -35.98 18.11 -9.56
C ALA A 351 -36.00 16.64 -9.03
N SER A 352 -36.72 15.80 -9.76
CA SER A 352 -36.80 14.38 -9.47
C SER A 352 -36.71 13.54 -10.74
N VAL A 353 -36.29 12.28 -10.61
CA VAL A 353 -36.42 11.26 -11.63
C VAL A 353 -37.16 10.07 -11.03
N VAL A 354 -38.14 9.58 -11.78
CA VAL A 354 -38.95 8.39 -11.39
C VAL A 354 -38.71 7.30 -12.42
N PHE A 355 -38.50 6.10 -11.92
CA PHE A 355 -38.39 4.88 -12.70
C PHE A 355 -39.34 3.82 -12.18
N SER A 356 -40.26 3.35 -13.02
CA SER A 356 -41.18 2.28 -12.68
C SER A 356 -40.67 0.94 -13.22
N PHE A 357 -40.52 -0.05 -12.37
CA PHE A 357 -40.06 -1.38 -12.75
C PHE A 357 -40.80 -2.46 -12.00
N THR A 358 -40.77 -3.68 -12.54
CA THR A 358 -41.21 -4.88 -11.83
C THR A 358 -39.99 -5.76 -11.59
N GLY A 359 -39.66 -5.98 -10.34
CA GLY A 359 -38.47 -6.73 -9.94
C GLY A 359 -38.30 -6.80 -8.43
N THR A 360 -37.27 -7.50 -8.00
CA THR A 360 -36.93 -7.67 -6.58
C THR A 360 -35.85 -6.74 -6.07
N SER A 361 -35.19 -6.01 -6.98
CA SER A 361 -34.13 -5.06 -6.63
C SER A 361 -33.86 -4.05 -7.75
N ILE A 362 -33.32 -2.91 -7.38
CA ILE A 362 -32.85 -1.86 -8.29
C ILE A 362 -31.46 -1.41 -7.88
N ARG A 363 -30.67 -1.02 -8.88
CA ARG A 363 -29.35 -0.40 -8.66
C ARG A 363 -29.25 0.91 -9.41
N TRP A 364 -28.84 1.94 -8.69
CA TRP A 364 -28.58 3.24 -9.28
C TRP A 364 -27.10 3.55 -9.30
N TYR A 365 -26.60 3.94 -10.47
CA TYR A 365 -25.22 4.36 -10.69
C TYR A 365 -25.18 5.87 -10.92
N GLY A 366 -24.28 6.56 -10.22
CA GLY A 366 -24.09 8.00 -10.39
C GLY A 366 -22.67 8.43 -10.05
N GLN A 367 -22.27 9.57 -10.60
CA GLN A 367 -20.99 10.17 -10.28
C GLN A 367 -20.99 10.75 -8.85
N ARG A 368 -19.86 10.66 -8.16
CA ARG A 368 -19.64 11.27 -6.85
C ARG A 368 -18.59 12.37 -6.97
N ASP A 369 -18.92 13.55 -6.45
CA ASP A 369 -17.97 14.65 -6.29
C ASP A 369 -18.26 15.40 -4.99
N THR A 370 -17.24 16.09 -4.44
CA THR A 370 -17.35 16.91 -3.23
C THR A 370 -18.30 18.09 -3.40
N ASN A 371 -18.54 18.53 -4.65
CA ASN A 371 -19.39 19.64 -5.01
C ASN A 371 -20.85 19.24 -5.29
N PHE A 372 -21.16 17.93 -5.22
CA PHE A 372 -22.52 17.46 -5.45
C PHE A 372 -23.39 17.57 -4.19
N GLY A 373 -24.66 17.92 -4.39
CA GLY A 373 -25.68 17.96 -3.37
C GLY A 373 -26.10 16.58 -2.87
N THR A 374 -27.04 16.54 -1.93
CA THR A 374 -27.69 15.33 -1.46
C THR A 374 -28.93 15.02 -2.29
N ALA A 375 -29.23 13.75 -2.47
CA ALA A 375 -30.49 13.28 -3.04
C ALA A 375 -31.20 12.34 -2.04
N GLU A 376 -32.51 12.37 -2.03
CA GLU A 376 -33.36 11.41 -1.34
C GLU A 376 -33.78 10.32 -2.32
N VAL A 377 -33.71 9.07 -1.90
CA VAL A 377 -34.12 7.92 -2.72
C VAL A 377 -35.28 7.24 -2.05
N TYR A 378 -36.36 7.11 -2.77
CA TYR A 378 -37.58 6.43 -2.35
C TYR A 378 -37.79 5.16 -3.17
N LEU A 379 -38.25 4.10 -2.53
CA LEU A 379 -38.71 2.88 -3.19
C LEU A 379 -40.10 2.55 -2.64
N ASP A 380 -41.10 2.47 -3.54
CA ASP A 380 -42.49 2.27 -3.20
C ASP A 380 -42.99 3.28 -2.15
N ASP A 381 -42.70 4.57 -2.38
CA ASP A 381 -43.00 5.72 -1.52
C ASP A 381 -42.32 5.72 -0.13
N GLU A 382 -41.45 4.76 0.15
CA GLU A 382 -40.68 4.69 1.38
C GLU A 382 -39.27 5.26 1.20
N LEU A 383 -38.87 6.23 2.04
CA LEU A 383 -37.51 6.78 2.02
C LEU A 383 -36.50 5.70 2.43
N LYS A 384 -35.64 5.31 1.53
CA LYS A 384 -34.60 4.31 1.77
C LYS A 384 -33.26 4.93 2.19
N THR A 385 -32.92 6.08 1.64
CA THR A 385 -31.68 6.78 2.00
C THR A 385 -31.73 8.26 1.65
N THR A 386 -30.97 9.04 2.41
CA THR A 386 -30.62 10.44 2.12
C THR A 386 -29.12 10.55 2.15
N GLY A 387 -28.50 10.96 1.07
CA GLY A 387 -27.05 11.06 1.07
C GLY A 387 -26.48 11.80 -0.13
N ARG A 388 -25.19 12.14 -0.03
CA ARG A 388 -24.40 12.55 -1.20
C ARG A 388 -24.25 11.33 -2.09
N ARG A 389 -24.53 11.49 -3.39
CA ARG A 389 -24.55 10.39 -4.36
C ARG A 389 -23.31 9.51 -4.24
N SER A 390 -23.50 8.19 -4.18
CA SER A 390 -22.42 7.20 -4.24
C SER A 390 -22.32 6.63 -5.65
N ARG A 391 -21.16 6.08 -6.01
CA ARG A 391 -20.98 5.41 -7.32
C ARG A 391 -21.95 4.23 -7.54
N ARG A 392 -22.50 3.65 -6.47
CA ARG A 392 -23.44 2.53 -6.54
C ARG A 392 -24.35 2.56 -5.32
N MET A 393 -25.67 2.48 -5.55
CA MET A 393 -26.67 2.21 -4.52
C MET A 393 -27.45 0.96 -4.96
N SER A 394 -27.66 0.03 -4.06
CA SER A 394 -28.52 -1.15 -4.27
C SER A 394 -29.64 -1.13 -3.23
N PHE A 395 -30.86 -1.38 -3.63
CA PHE A 395 -32.04 -1.42 -2.79
C PHE A 395 -32.83 -2.70 -3.01
#